data_9df96b754b0efecc5da92e7d0bc9a6c6
#
_entry.id   9df96b754b0efecc5da92e7d0bc9a6c6
#
_cell.length_a   1.000
_cell.length_b   1.000
_cell.length_c   1.000
_cell.angle_alpha   90.00
_cell.angle_beta   90.00
_cell.angle_gamma   90.00
#
_symmetry.space_group_name_H-M   'P 1'
#
loop_
_entity.id
_entity.type
_entity.pdbx_description
1 polymer ?
#
loop_
_entity_poly.entity_id
_entity_poly.type
_entity_poly.pdbx_seq_one_letter_code
_entity_poly.pdbx_strand_id
1 'polypeptide(L)'
;MSHGRSVADADRDVRQYLVRITAHLGEVLGDNLAGLYVHGSLASGAFHRERSDIDLIAVTAAKLSAPMRESVAHALVRLSDARPTAGDIEVSIIQERYARAFEHPMPYDVHYSTAWHEPIRRRQFDFTIDRTNADLAANIVDVRERGVTLYGPPPSTMKS
;
A
#
# COMPACT_ATOMS: atom_id res chain seq x y z
N MET A 1 13.44 -16.57 -21.86
CA MET A 1 12.82 -15.26 -21.71
C MET A 1 12.25 -15.13 -20.30
N SER A 2 12.65 -14.09 -19.60
CA SER A 2 12.16 -13.85 -18.25
C SER A 2 10.79 -13.18 -18.29
N HIS A 3 9.80 -13.81 -17.73
CA HIS A 3 8.47 -13.23 -17.58
C HIS A 3 8.27 -12.76 -16.15
N GLY A 4 7.64 -11.60 -15.98
CA GLY A 4 7.14 -11.17 -14.71
C GLY A 4 6.01 -12.09 -14.24
N ARG A 5 5.67 -11.98 -12.96
CA ARG A 5 4.61 -12.79 -12.35
C ARG A 5 3.55 -11.90 -11.72
N SER A 6 2.30 -12.28 -11.88
CA SER A 6 1.16 -11.68 -11.19
C SER A 6 1.00 -12.27 -9.79
N VAL A 7 0.06 -11.75 -9.01
CA VAL A 7 -0.23 -12.25 -7.66
C VAL A 7 -0.58 -13.75 -7.68
N ALA A 8 -1.41 -14.18 -8.63
CA ALA A 8 -1.83 -15.57 -8.72
C ALA A 8 -0.66 -16.52 -9.04
N ASP A 9 0.31 -16.05 -9.81
CA ASP A 9 1.48 -16.82 -10.24
C ASP A 9 2.72 -16.56 -9.40
N ALA A 10 2.62 -15.68 -8.40
CA ALA A 10 3.75 -15.32 -7.56
C ALA A 10 4.29 -16.52 -6.79
N ASP A 11 5.57 -16.46 -6.46
CA ASP A 11 6.20 -17.46 -5.60
C ASP A 11 5.46 -17.54 -4.26
N ARG A 12 5.52 -18.72 -3.65
CA ARG A 12 4.79 -18.99 -2.41
C ARG A 12 5.15 -18.01 -1.30
N ASP A 13 6.44 -17.66 -1.15
CA ASP A 13 6.89 -16.73 -0.13
C ASP A 13 6.33 -15.31 -0.34
N VAL A 14 6.20 -14.87 -1.58
CA VAL A 14 5.58 -13.58 -1.91
C VAL A 14 4.09 -13.61 -1.56
N ARG A 15 3.38 -14.68 -1.91
CA ARG A 15 1.96 -14.82 -1.56
C ARG A 15 1.74 -14.83 -0.05
N GLN A 16 2.58 -15.54 0.69
CA GLN A 16 2.51 -15.58 2.14
C GLN A 16 2.81 -14.21 2.75
N TYR A 17 3.73 -13.46 2.15
CA TYR A 17 4.05 -12.11 2.57
C TYR A 17 2.85 -11.17 2.41
N LEU A 18 2.13 -11.26 1.30
CA LEU A 18 0.91 -10.46 1.07
C LEU A 18 -0.17 -10.80 2.10
N VAL A 19 -0.33 -12.06 2.45
CA VAL A 19 -1.25 -12.48 3.52
C VAL A 19 -0.84 -11.86 4.86
N ARG A 20 0.46 -11.86 5.15
CA ARG A 20 0.98 -11.27 6.39
C ARG A 20 0.75 -9.76 6.43
N ILE A 21 1.00 -9.04 5.34
CA ILE A 21 0.71 -7.60 5.25
C ILE A 21 -0.77 -7.34 5.53
N THR A 22 -1.65 -8.11 4.88
CA THR A 22 -3.09 -7.97 5.05
C THR A 22 -3.51 -8.17 6.51
N ALA A 23 -2.99 -9.20 7.16
CA ALA A 23 -3.30 -9.49 8.56
C ALA A 23 -2.82 -8.37 9.49
N HIS A 24 -1.59 -7.89 9.31
CA HIS A 24 -1.03 -6.83 10.16
C HIS A 24 -1.76 -5.49 9.99
N LEU A 25 -2.08 -5.10 8.77
CA LEU A 25 -2.84 -3.88 8.53
C LEU A 25 -4.27 -4.01 9.08
N GLY A 26 -4.87 -5.19 8.97
CA GLY A 26 -6.17 -5.46 9.57
C GLY A 26 -6.16 -5.36 11.10
N GLU A 27 -5.10 -5.82 11.75
CA GLU A 27 -4.95 -5.70 13.20
C GLU A 27 -4.82 -4.23 13.64
N VAL A 28 -4.00 -3.45 12.94
CA VAL A 28 -3.74 -2.06 13.31
C VAL A 28 -4.92 -1.16 13.00
N LEU A 29 -5.53 -1.31 11.82
CA LEU A 29 -6.60 -0.44 11.35
C LEU A 29 -8.01 -0.91 11.76
N GLY A 30 -8.16 -2.20 12.02
CA GLY A 30 -9.45 -2.75 12.42
C GLY A 30 -10.55 -2.46 11.42
N ASP A 31 -11.71 -2.07 11.90
CA ASP A 31 -12.90 -1.78 11.08
C ASP A 31 -12.71 -0.58 10.15
N ASN A 32 -11.69 0.25 10.39
CA ASN A 32 -11.40 1.39 9.52
C ASN A 32 -10.77 0.96 8.18
N LEU A 33 -10.20 -0.23 8.09
CA LEU A 33 -9.67 -0.76 6.84
C LEU A 33 -10.84 -1.15 5.93
N ALA A 34 -11.04 -0.39 4.85
CA ALA A 34 -12.10 -0.63 3.88
C ALA A 34 -11.63 -1.45 2.67
N GLY A 35 -10.36 -1.37 2.35
CA GLY A 35 -9.81 -2.14 1.23
C GLY A 35 -8.29 -2.15 1.22
N LEU A 36 -7.72 -3.17 0.58
CA LEU A 36 -6.28 -3.30 0.37
C LEU A 36 -6.04 -3.93 -1.00
N TYR A 37 -5.24 -3.27 -1.81
CA TYR A 37 -5.04 -3.61 -3.22
C TYR A 37 -3.58 -3.62 -3.60
N VAL A 38 -3.19 -4.61 -4.41
CA VAL A 38 -1.88 -4.66 -5.07
C VAL A 38 -2.01 -3.96 -6.42
N HIS A 39 -1.05 -3.11 -6.76
CA HIS A 39 -0.94 -2.52 -8.09
C HIS A 39 0.51 -2.64 -8.60
N GLY A 40 0.84 -1.97 -9.69
CA GLY A 40 2.17 -2.00 -10.25
C GLY A 40 2.53 -3.35 -10.89
N SER A 41 3.80 -3.69 -10.86
CA SER A 41 4.32 -4.86 -11.58
C SER A 41 3.73 -6.19 -11.12
N LEU A 42 3.48 -6.35 -9.82
CA LEU A 42 2.93 -7.60 -9.27
C LEU A 42 1.48 -7.83 -9.74
N ALA A 43 0.70 -6.77 -9.87
CA ALA A 43 -0.67 -6.85 -10.39
C ALA A 43 -0.69 -7.08 -11.91
N SER A 44 0.24 -6.47 -12.66
CA SER A 44 0.28 -6.55 -14.11
C SER A 44 0.94 -7.79 -14.68
N GLY A 45 1.57 -8.61 -13.85
CA GLY A 45 2.30 -9.79 -14.31
C GLY A 45 3.76 -9.53 -14.70
N ALA A 46 4.29 -8.35 -14.41
CA ALA A 46 5.65 -7.95 -14.76
C ALA A 46 6.62 -8.00 -13.55
N PHE A 47 6.25 -8.69 -12.48
CA PHE A 47 7.03 -8.71 -11.24
C PHE A 47 8.29 -9.57 -11.36
N HIS A 48 9.43 -9.01 -10.93
CA HIS A 48 10.72 -9.71 -10.82
C HIS A 48 11.24 -9.56 -9.39
N ARG A 49 11.39 -10.69 -8.68
CA ARG A 49 11.72 -10.69 -7.25
C ARG A 49 13.05 -10.04 -6.89
N GLU A 50 14.00 -9.96 -7.84
CA GLU A 50 15.32 -9.38 -7.60
C GLU A 50 15.34 -7.87 -7.68
N ARG A 51 14.27 -7.22 -8.21
CA ARG A 51 14.31 -5.77 -8.46
C ARG A 51 12.98 -5.04 -8.37
N SER A 52 11.85 -5.74 -8.56
CA SER A 52 10.54 -5.08 -8.54
C SER A 52 10.10 -4.76 -7.13
N ASP A 53 9.46 -3.60 -6.96
CA ASP A 53 8.80 -3.23 -5.71
C ASP A 53 7.43 -3.89 -5.62
N ILE A 54 6.97 -4.08 -4.39
CA ILE A 54 5.59 -4.51 -4.12
C ILE A 54 4.80 -3.25 -3.76
N ASP A 55 3.87 -2.88 -4.64
CA ASP A 55 3.11 -1.63 -4.54
C ASP A 55 1.70 -1.91 -4.04
N LEU A 56 1.30 -1.25 -2.96
CA LEU A 56 0.02 -1.45 -2.31
C LEU A 56 -0.68 -0.12 -2.04
N ILE A 57 -2.00 -0.13 -2.16
CA ILE A 57 -2.85 0.96 -1.65
C ILE A 57 -3.84 0.37 -0.67
N ALA A 58 -3.86 0.93 0.54
CA ALA A 58 -4.88 0.66 1.54
C ALA A 58 -5.87 1.82 1.58
N VAL A 59 -7.15 1.49 1.66
CA VAL A 59 -8.24 2.46 1.73
C VAL A 59 -8.87 2.38 3.11
N THR A 60 -9.01 3.52 3.77
CA THR A 60 -9.69 3.61 5.07
C THR A 60 -11.00 4.37 4.95
N ALA A 61 -11.96 4.05 5.81
CA ALA A 61 -13.25 4.74 5.83
C ALA A 61 -13.09 6.16 6.37
N ALA A 62 -12.24 6.35 7.38
CA ALA A 62 -12.04 7.64 8.05
C ALA A 62 -10.56 7.99 8.17
N LYS A 63 -10.30 9.30 8.30
CA LYS A 63 -8.98 9.85 8.52
C LYS A 63 -8.32 9.23 9.75
N LEU A 64 -7.03 8.91 9.65
CA LEU A 64 -6.24 8.40 10.77
C LEU A 64 -5.77 9.55 11.68
N SER A 65 -5.82 9.32 12.99
CA SER A 65 -5.17 10.20 13.96
C SER A 65 -3.64 10.11 13.81
N ALA A 66 -2.91 11.11 14.30
CA ALA A 66 -1.45 11.08 14.28
C ALA A 66 -0.88 9.83 15.00
N PRO A 67 -1.36 9.43 16.19
CA PRO A 67 -0.91 8.17 16.82
C PRO A 67 -1.19 6.94 15.97
N MET A 68 -2.32 6.87 15.27
CA MET A 68 -2.64 5.74 14.39
C MET A 68 -1.74 5.73 13.16
N ARG A 69 -1.46 6.89 12.57
CA ARG A 69 -0.50 7.01 11.46
C ARG A 69 0.85 6.47 11.86
N GLU A 70 1.31 6.82 13.07
CA GLU A 70 2.59 6.34 13.61
C GLU A 70 2.59 4.83 13.80
N SER A 71 1.53 4.26 14.38
CA SER A 71 1.41 2.82 14.58
C SER A 71 1.45 2.05 13.27
N VAL A 72 0.73 2.52 12.25
CA VAL A 72 0.73 1.92 10.91
C VAL A 72 2.12 2.01 10.29
N ALA A 73 2.75 3.17 10.36
CA ALA A 73 4.07 3.38 9.79
C ALA A 73 5.11 2.44 10.41
N HIS A 74 5.09 2.26 11.73
CA HIS A 74 5.99 1.32 12.40
C HIS A 74 5.69 -0.13 12.01
N ALA A 75 4.43 -0.49 11.82
CA ALA A 75 4.07 -1.82 11.30
C ALA A 75 4.65 -2.03 9.90
N LEU A 76 4.59 -1.01 9.04
CA LEU A 76 5.15 -1.07 7.69
C LEU A 76 6.67 -1.17 7.68
N VAL A 77 7.35 -0.50 8.61
CA VAL A 77 8.80 -0.66 8.80
C VAL A 77 9.14 -2.12 9.10
N ARG A 78 8.43 -2.74 10.05
CA ARG A 78 8.66 -4.14 10.40
C ARG A 78 8.35 -5.08 9.24
N LEU A 79 7.29 -4.83 8.50
CA LEU A 79 6.94 -5.62 7.32
C LEU A 79 7.98 -5.47 6.21
N SER A 80 8.50 -4.26 6.00
CA SER A 80 9.57 -4.01 5.04
C SER A 80 10.82 -4.82 5.39
N ASP A 81 11.20 -4.84 6.67
CA ASP A 81 12.37 -5.60 7.13
C ASP A 81 12.20 -7.11 6.94
N ALA A 82 10.97 -7.61 6.89
CA ALA A 82 10.66 -9.03 6.73
C ALA A 82 10.35 -9.43 5.28
N ARG A 83 10.52 -8.53 4.32
CA ARG A 83 10.17 -8.84 2.93
C ARG A 83 11.03 -9.96 2.34
N PRO A 84 10.44 -10.84 1.53
CA PRO A 84 11.17 -11.98 0.96
C PRO A 84 11.92 -11.63 -0.33
N THR A 85 11.75 -10.43 -0.88
CA THR A 85 12.30 -10.03 -2.18
C THR A 85 13.32 -8.93 -2.03
N ALA A 86 14.15 -8.72 -3.06
CA ALA A 86 15.20 -7.69 -3.03
C ALA A 86 14.64 -6.28 -3.19
N GLY A 87 13.56 -6.11 -3.95
CA GLY A 87 12.88 -4.82 -4.08
C GLY A 87 12.15 -4.44 -2.79
N ASP A 88 11.70 -3.20 -2.75
CA ASP A 88 11.07 -2.63 -1.55
C ASP A 88 9.56 -2.84 -1.57
N ILE A 89 8.91 -2.50 -0.46
CA ILE A 89 7.47 -2.28 -0.46
C ILE A 89 7.19 -0.78 -0.53
N GLU A 90 6.12 -0.42 -1.23
CA GLU A 90 5.62 0.95 -1.26
C GLU A 90 4.14 0.90 -0.95
N VAL A 91 3.72 1.58 0.11
CA VAL A 91 2.34 1.49 0.62
C VAL A 91 1.81 2.88 0.88
N SER A 92 0.67 3.20 0.27
CA SER A 92 -0.05 4.43 0.56
C SER A 92 -1.38 4.09 1.22
N ILE A 93 -1.73 4.85 2.25
CA ILE A 93 -3.01 4.73 2.94
C ILE A 93 -3.78 6.00 2.67
N ILE A 94 -4.93 5.85 2.02
CA ILE A 94 -5.79 6.95 1.61
C ILE A 94 -7.19 6.77 2.16
N GLN A 95 -7.89 7.89 2.35
CA GLN A 95 -9.29 7.84 2.74
C GLN A 95 -10.18 7.49 1.54
N GLU A 96 -11.23 6.72 1.79
CA GLU A 96 -12.18 6.28 0.77
C GLU A 96 -12.75 7.45 -0.04
N ARG A 97 -13.02 8.59 0.59
CA ARG A 97 -13.53 9.78 -0.09
C ARG A 97 -12.63 10.24 -1.24
N TYR A 98 -11.32 10.14 -1.08
CA TYR A 98 -10.35 10.53 -2.13
C TYR A 98 -10.17 9.45 -3.19
N ALA A 99 -10.39 8.19 -2.86
CA ALA A 99 -10.40 7.13 -3.84
C ALA A 99 -11.59 7.27 -4.82
N ARG A 100 -12.68 7.88 -4.37
CA ARG A 100 -13.87 8.12 -5.18
C ARG A 100 -13.88 9.47 -5.89
N ALA A 101 -13.33 10.51 -5.26
CA ALA A 101 -13.33 11.87 -5.77
C ALA A 101 -11.90 12.41 -5.72
N PHE A 102 -11.19 12.32 -6.84
CA PHE A 102 -9.78 12.68 -6.91
C PHE A 102 -9.55 14.15 -6.64
N GLU A 103 -8.54 14.43 -5.85
CA GLU A 103 -7.92 15.73 -5.74
C GLU A 103 -6.51 15.66 -6.34
N HIS A 104 -5.98 16.77 -6.76
CA HIS A 104 -4.62 16.83 -7.29
C HIS A 104 -3.89 18.05 -6.71
N PRO A 105 -2.78 17.86 -5.97
CA PRO A 105 -2.21 16.56 -5.56
C PRO A 105 -3.11 15.82 -4.58
N MET A 106 -3.02 14.49 -4.59
CA MET A 106 -3.89 13.61 -3.82
C MET A 106 -3.49 13.58 -2.34
N PRO A 107 -4.42 13.86 -1.41
CA PRO A 107 -4.14 13.67 0.02
C PRO A 107 -3.95 12.20 0.39
N TYR A 108 -3.06 11.94 1.34
CA TYR A 108 -2.88 10.62 1.91
C TYR A 108 -2.64 10.75 3.41
N ASP A 109 -2.95 9.68 4.15
CA ASP A 109 -2.75 9.64 5.60
C ASP A 109 -1.37 9.09 5.96
N VAL A 110 -0.92 8.04 5.27
CA VAL A 110 0.42 7.46 5.42
C VAL A 110 0.94 7.09 4.04
N HIS A 111 2.21 7.36 3.80
CA HIS A 111 2.94 6.85 2.66
C HIS A 111 4.24 6.25 3.17
N TYR A 112 4.47 4.98 2.83
CA TYR A 112 5.70 4.30 3.16
C TYR A 112 6.47 3.97 1.89
N SER A 113 7.75 4.33 1.91
CA SER A 113 8.73 3.91 0.92
C SER A 113 10.07 3.81 1.62
N THR A 114 11.08 3.28 0.93
CA THR A 114 12.43 3.15 1.49
C THR A 114 13.00 4.48 1.98
N ALA A 115 12.67 5.59 1.30
CA ALA A 115 13.12 6.92 1.68
C ALA A 115 12.67 7.32 3.09
N TRP A 116 11.53 6.80 3.56
CA TRP A 116 10.98 7.12 4.87
C TRP A 116 11.29 6.09 5.96
N HIS A 117 11.96 4.98 5.60
CA HIS A 117 12.22 3.86 6.53
C HIS A 117 12.97 4.31 7.78
N GLU A 118 14.14 4.92 7.61
CA GLU A 118 14.97 5.33 8.75
C GLU A 118 14.37 6.50 9.56
N PRO A 119 13.83 7.55 8.93
CA PRO A 119 13.13 8.59 9.69
C PRO A 119 12.00 8.05 10.54
N ILE A 120 11.19 7.13 10.01
CA ILE A 120 10.10 6.52 10.79
C ILE A 120 10.67 5.65 11.92
N ARG A 121 11.64 4.78 11.61
CA ARG A 121 12.25 3.89 12.59
C ARG A 121 12.87 4.66 13.75
N ARG A 122 13.51 5.79 13.47
CA ARG A 122 14.17 6.65 14.45
C ARG A 122 13.23 7.63 15.15
N ARG A 123 11.94 7.58 14.86
CA ARG A 123 10.91 8.48 15.41
C ARG A 123 11.20 9.96 15.11
N GLN A 124 11.72 10.23 13.91
CA GLN A 124 12.03 11.57 13.40
C GLN A 124 11.04 12.07 12.37
N PHE A 125 9.94 11.33 12.15
CA PHE A 125 8.92 11.66 11.18
C PHE A 125 7.73 12.31 11.88
N ASP A 126 7.24 13.43 11.33
CA ASP A 126 6.10 14.16 11.88
C ASP A 126 4.80 13.68 11.25
N PHE A 127 4.00 12.91 12.01
CA PHE A 127 2.71 12.39 11.56
C PHE A 127 1.55 13.36 11.81
N THR A 128 1.80 14.53 12.38
CA THR A 128 0.75 15.54 12.61
C THR A 128 0.44 16.37 11.36
N ILE A 129 1.32 16.35 10.37
CA ILE A 129 1.22 17.15 9.15
C ILE A 129 0.41 16.39 8.10
N ASP A 130 -0.63 17.02 7.54
CA ASP A 130 -1.34 16.49 6.39
C ASP A 130 -0.49 16.65 5.13
N ARG A 131 -0.44 15.61 4.30
CA ARG A 131 0.45 15.54 3.15
C ARG A 131 -0.30 15.15 1.89
N THR A 132 0.29 15.48 0.74
CA THR A 132 -0.23 15.13 -0.57
C THR A 132 0.86 14.53 -1.45
N ASN A 133 0.45 13.78 -2.47
CA ASN A 133 1.35 13.16 -3.43
C ASN A 133 0.77 13.30 -4.84
N ALA A 134 1.56 13.86 -5.76
CA ALA A 134 1.12 14.12 -7.14
C ALA A 134 0.90 12.83 -7.96
N ASP A 135 1.55 11.72 -7.57
CA ASP A 135 1.50 10.47 -8.34
C ASP A 135 0.35 9.55 -7.92
N LEU A 136 -0.30 9.82 -6.78
CA LEU A 136 -1.32 8.91 -6.23
C LEU A 136 -2.55 8.77 -7.12
N ALA A 137 -2.98 9.83 -7.80
CA ALA A 137 -4.12 9.74 -8.70
C ALA A 137 -3.88 8.70 -9.80
N ALA A 138 -2.68 8.71 -10.39
CA ALA A 138 -2.31 7.70 -11.40
C ALA A 138 -2.25 6.30 -10.79
N ASN A 139 -1.75 6.16 -9.57
CA ASN A 139 -1.70 4.87 -8.87
C ASN A 139 -3.11 4.32 -8.61
N ILE A 140 -4.06 5.18 -8.25
CA ILE A 140 -5.45 4.77 -8.03
C ILE A 140 -6.10 4.34 -9.34
N VAL A 141 -5.81 5.02 -10.45
CA VAL A 141 -6.29 4.58 -11.77
C VAL A 141 -5.75 3.20 -12.11
N ASP A 142 -4.46 2.95 -11.84
CA ASP A 142 -3.87 1.62 -12.03
C ASP A 142 -4.57 0.55 -11.19
N VAL A 143 -4.88 0.86 -9.93
CA VAL A 143 -5.63 -0.04 -9.04
C VAL A 143 -7.00 -0.35 -9.63
N ARG A 144 -7.74 0.66 -10.10
CA ARG A 144 -9.07 0.47 -10.69
C ARG A 144 -9.05 -0.44 -11.90
N GLU A 145 -8.05 -0.30 -12.74
CA GLU A 145 -7.96 -1.01 -14.01
C GLU A 145 -7.34 -2.39 -13.87
N ARG A 146 -6.32 -2.53 -13.03
CA ARG A 146 -5.47 -3.72 -12.95
C ARG A 146 -5.22 -4.23 -11.54
N GLY A 147 -5.72 -3.54 -10.52
CA GLY A 147 -5.46 -3.89 -9.13
C GLY A 147 -5.99 -5.25 -8.74
N VAL A 148 -5.26 -5.92 -7.86
CA VAL A 148 -5.66 -7.20 -7.28
C VAL A 148 -6.08 -6.96 -5.84
N THR A 149 -7.30 -7.39 -5.49
CA THR A 149 -7.86 -7.21 -4.15
C THR A 149 -7.24 -8.21 -3.18
N LEU A 150 -6.67 -7.70 -2.09
CA LEU A 150 -6.25 -8.51 -0.96
C LEU A 150 -7.32 -8.51 0.14
N TYR A 151 -8.04 -7.41 0.29
CA TYR A 151 -9.11 -7.25 1.27
C TYR A 151 -10.14 -6.23 0.76
N GLY A 152 -11.41 -6.46 1.05
CA GLY A 152 -12.49 -5.53 0.74
C GLY A 152 -13.11 -5.74 -0.64
N PRO A 153 -13.91 -4.76 -1.10
CA PRO A 153 -14.64 -4.87 -2.36
C PRO A 153 -13.70 -4.79 -3.58
N PRO A 154 -14.16 -5.22 -4.76
CA PRO A 154 -13.36 -5.09 -5.98
C PRO A 154 -12.92 -3.64 -6.25
N PRO A 155 -11.76 -3.43 -6.90
CA PRO A 155 -11.25 -2.08 -7.16
C PRO A 155 -12.19 -1.22 -8.01
N SER A 156 -13.04 -1.83 -8.82
CA SER A 156 -14.03 -1.11 -9.63
C SER A 156 -15.01 -0.28 -8.81
N THR A 157 -15.21 -0.60 -7.53
CA THR A 157 -16.08 0.17 -6.63
C THR A 157 -15.51 1.53 -6.24
N MET A 158 -14.22 1.79 -6.51
CA MET A 158 -13.58 3.08 -6.27
C MET A 158 -13.87 4.14 -7.33
N LYS A 159 -14.72 3.84 -8.31
CA LYS A 159 -15.16 4.83 -9.30
C LYS A 159 -16.08 5.85 -8.66
N SER A 160 -15.88 7.10 -9.04
CA SER A 160 -16.79 8.19 -8.67
C SER A 160 -18.13 8.05 -9.36
#